data_0acf91dd9812d0bad34723387efad72f
#
_entry.id   0acf91dd9812d0bad34723387efad72f
#
_cell.length_a   1.000
_cell.length_b   1.000
_cell.length_c   1.000
_cell.angle_alpha   90.00
_cell.angle_beta   90.00
_cell.angle_gamma   90.00
#
_symmetry.space_group_name_H-M   'P 1'
#
loop_
_entity.id
_entity.type
_entity.pdbx_description
1 polymer ?
#
loop_
_entity_poly.entity_id
_entity_poly.type
_entity_poly.pdbx_seq_one_letter_code
_entity_poly.pdbx_strand_id
1 'polypeptide(L)'
;MSVNEPTHPGPEDGYPMQMRRLMLVLMVKGPNWSPASTPESARDQAAHLQLLTHLRDSGVLLLSGPIPDGDPERGVLVFDLTDEDDVRALLADDAHMLSGQLAIEQYPWLVPADTLERPLLSVDRDG
;
A
#
# COMPACT_ATOMS: atom_id res chain seq x y z
N MET A 1 5.38 26.31 -7.22
CA MET A 1 5.40 25.71 -6.83
C MET A 1 5.71 25.07 -6.92
N SER A 2 5.67 24.99 -7.23
CA SER A 2 5.73 24.35 -7.20
C SER A 2 5.67 23.58 -7.06
N VAL A 3 5.52 23.48 -7.30
CA VAL A 3 5.32 22.77 -7.09
C VAL A 3 5.69 22.01 -6.62
N ASN A 4 5.93 22.01 -6.36
CA ASN A 4 6.26 21.31 -5.92
C ASN A 4 6.24 20.57 -5.49
N GLU A 5 6.30 20.44 -5.45
CA GLU A 5 6.04 19.58 -5.26
C GLU A 5 5.37 19.05 -4.36
N PRO A 6 4.66 18.58 -4.61
CA PRO A 6 3.65 18.15 -3.69
C PRO A 6 4.09 17.01 -2.79
N THR A 7 5.07 16.26 -3.21
CA THR A 7 5.58 15.17 -2.38
C THR A 7 6.51 15.65 -1.28
N HIS A 8 6.88 16.94 -1.34
CA HIS A 8 7.79 17.50 -0.33
C HIS A 8 7.26 18.86 0.07
N PRO A 9 6.20 18.89 0.86
CA PRO A 9 5.55 20.16 1.17
C PRO A 9 6.36 21.07 2.05
N GLY A 10 7.48 20.63 2.62
CA GLY A 10 8.25 21.43 3.51
C GLY A 10 7.75 21.32 4.93
N PRO A 11 8.24 22.16 5.85
CA PRO A 11 7.85 22.09 7.25
C PRO A 11 6.51 22.78 7.48
N GLU A 12 5.48 22.32 6.81
CA GLU A 12 4.16 22.86 6.99
C GLU A 12 3.33 21.92 7.83
N ASP A 13 2.09 22.24 8.01
CA ASP A 13 1.13 21.43 8.77
C ASP A 13 1.59 21.21 10.21
N GLY A 14 2.39 22.13 10.75
CA GLY A 14 2.84 22.04 12.13
C GLY A 14 4.01 21.11 12.37
N TYR A 15 4.60 20.57 11.30
CA TYR A 15 5.74 19.67 11.44
C TYR A 15 7.06 20.42 11.35
N PRO A 16 8.02 20.10 12.21
CA PRO A 16 9.32 20.80 12.19
C PRO A 16 10.27 20.32 11.11
N MET A 17 9.89 19.34 10.31
CA MET A 17 10.73 18.80 9.26
C MET A 17 9.95 18.73 7.96
N GLN A 18 10.66 18.48 6.87
CA GLN A 18 10.02 18.27 5.60
C GLN A 18 9.26 16.95 5.60
N MET A 19 8.06 16.97 5.06
CA MET A 19 7.21 15.81 4.98
C MET A 19 7.05 15.39 3.53
N ARG A 20 6.75 14.12 3.32
CA ARG A 20 6.49 13.56 2.02
C ARG A 20 5.10 12.96 2.04
N ARG A 21 4.34 13.19 0.98
CA ARG A 21 2.98 12.66 0.88
C ARG A 21 3.01 11.32 0.15
N LEU A 22 2.44 10.33 0.79
CA LEU A 22 2.28 8.99 0.22
C LEU A 22 0.79 8.65 0.20
N MET A 23 0.45 7.51 -0.38
CA MET A 23 -0.91 7.00 -0.30
C MET A 23 -0.91 5.73 0.53
N LEU A 24 -1.60 5.77 1.66
CA LEU A 24 -1.83 4.59 2.48
C LEU A 24 -3.09 3.91 1.98
N VAL A 25 -3.00 2.63 1.69
CA VAL A 25 -4.12 1.86 1.20
C VAL A 25 -4.37 0.70 2.16
N LEU A 26 -5.59 0.62 2.65
CA LEU A 26 -6.03 -0.53 3.42
C LEU A 26 -6.80 -1.45 2.50
N MET A 27 -6.40 -2.72 2.43
CA MET A 27 -7.19 -3.73 1.76
C MET A 27 -8.10 -4.33 2.80
N VAL A 28 -9.40 -4.19 2.58
CA VAL A 28 -10.41 -4.61 3.53
C VAL A 28 -11.25 -5.72 2.92
N LYS A 29 -11.99 -6.43 3.76
CA LYS A 29 -12.93 -7.43 3.26
C LYS A 29 -13.90 -6.78 2.29
N GLY A 30 -13.98 -7.34 1.09
CA GLY A 30 -14.88 -6.85 0.06
C GLY A 30 -16.27 -7.45 0.18
N PRO A 31 -17.16 -7.09 -0.74
CA PRO A 31 -18.55 -7.55 -0.67
C PRO A 31 -18.69 -9.07 -0.84
N ASN A 32 -17.72 -9.70 -1.45
CA ASN A 32 -17.74 -11.15 -1.68
C ASN A 32 -16.69 -11.88 -0.84
N TRP A 33 -16.27 -11.26 0.27
CA TRP A 33 -15.29 -11.86 1.14
C TRP A 33 -15.73 -13.25 1.60
N SER A 34 -14.79 -14.18 1.57
CA SER A 34 -15.01 -15.52 2.11
C SER A 34 -13.68 -16.04 2.66
N PRO A 35 -13.69 -16.67 3.83
CA PRO A 35 -12.49 -17.30 4.36
C PRO A 35 -12.19 -18.64 3.70
N ALA A 36 -13.07 -19.13 2.82
CA ALA A 36 -12.93 -20.45 2.23
C ALA A 36 -11.69 -20.51 1.34
N SER A 37 -10.97 -21.62 1.43
CA SER A 37 -9.82 -21.86 0.58
C SER A 37 -10.24 -22.84 -0.51
N THR A 38 -10.20 -22.37 -1.74
CA THR A 38 -10.58 -23.16 -2.92
C THR A 38 -9.45 -23.07 -3.93
N PRO A 39 -9.42 -23.98 -4.93
CA PRO A 39 -8.43 -23.84 -6.00
C PRO A 39 -8.53 -22.49 -6.70
N GLU A 40 -9.72 -21.94 -6.85
CA GLU A 40 -9.94 -20.66 -7.47
C GLU A 40 -9.35 -19.53 -6.61
N SER A 41 -9.63 -19.55 -5.32
CA SER A 41 -9.08 -18.51 -4.44
C SER A 41 -7.57 -18.60 -4.34
N ALA A 42 -6.99 -19.79 -4.46
CA ALA A 42 -5.55 -19.95 -4.48
C ALA A 42 -4.95 -19.33 -5.74
N ARG A 43 -5.61 -19.48 -6.89
CA ARG A 43 -5.15 -18.84 -8.12
C ARG A 43 -5.24 -17.32 -8.02
N ASP A 44 -6.33 -16.81 -7.44
CA ASP A 44 -6.50 -15.37 -7.25
C ASP A 44 -5.43 -14.83 -6.31
N GLN A 45 -5.10 -15.54 -5.27
CA GLN A 45 -4.05 -15.12 -4.34
C GLN A 45 -2.69 -15.08 -5.05
N ALA A 46 -2.40 -16.08 -5.87
CA ALA A 46 -1.14 -16.11 -6.60
C ALA A 46 -1.04 -14.92 -7.57
N ALA A 47 -2.12 -14.62 -8.27
CA ALA A 47 -2.16 -13.50 -9.20
C ALA A 47 -2.01 -12.17 -8.46
N HIS A 48 -2.68 -12.04 -7.31
CA HIS A 48 -2.58 -10.87 -6.47
C HIS A 48 -1.12 -10.63 -6.03
N LEU A 49 -0.46 -11.67 -5.56
CA LEU A 49 0.93 -11.54 -5.12
C LEU A 49 1.88 -11.22 -6.27
N GLN A 50 1.61 -11.74 -7.47
CA GLN A 50 2.40 -11.39 -8.64
C GLN A 50 2.28 -9.92 -8.98
N LEU A 51 1.08 -9.38 -8.91
CA LEU A 51 0.87 -7.95 -9.18
C LEU A 51 1.61 -7.10 -8.15
N LEU A 52 1.50 -7.44 -6.87
CA LEU A 52 2.17 -6.67 -5.83
C LEU A 52 3.69 -6.74 -6.00
N THR A 53 4.22 -7.90 -6.37
CA THR A 53 5.65 -8.03 -6.64
C THR A 53 6.07 -7.13 -7.79
N HIS A 54 5.30 -7.11 -8.87
CA HIS A 54 5.58 -6.25 -10.01
C HIS A 54 5.57 -4.76 -9.60
N LEU A 55 4.59 -4.35 -8.82
CA LEU A 55 4.49 -2.96 -8.38
C LEU A 55 5.65 -2.59 -7.45
N ARG A 56 6.05 -3.53 -6.59
CA ARG A 56 7.21 -3.30 -5.73
C ARG A 56 8.48 -3.17 -6.54
N ASP A 57 8.67 -4.05 -7.52
CA ASP A 57 9.88 -4.03 -8.35
C ASP A 57 9.95 -2.77 -9.20
N SER A 58 8.81 -2.20 -9.56
CA SER A 58 8.79 -0.94 -10.30
C SER A 58 9.09 0.27 -9.43
N GLY A 59 9.09 0.11 -8.11
CA GLY A 59 9.36 1.18 -7.16
C GLY A 59 8.15 1.97 -6.72
N VAL A 60 6.97 1.72 -7.28
CA VAL A 60 5.79 2.51 -6.94
C VAL A 60 5.14 2.02 -5.63
N LEU A 61 5.26 0.73 -5.33
CA LEU A 61 4.77 0.17 -4.08
C LEU A 61 5.93 0.05 -3.11
N LEU A 62 5.87 0.81 -2.02
CA LEU A 62 7.00 0.95 -1.10
C LEU A 62 6.98 -0.09 0.01
N LEU A 63 5.80 -0.36 0.54
CA LEU A 63 5.60 -1.32 1.62
C LEU A 63 4.30 -2.04 1.38
N SER A 64 4.25 -3.30 1.75
CA SER A 64 3.00 -4.05 1.70
C SER A 64 3.09 -5.23 2.67
N GLY A 65 1.94 -5.63 3.18
CA GLY A 65 1.90 -6.81 4.01
C GLY A 65 0.50 -7.07 4.54
N PRO A 66 0.25 -8.31 4.96
CA PRO A 66 -1.03 -8.65 5.56
C PRO A 66 -1.11 -8.17 7.00
N ILE A 67 -2.34 -7.98 7.47
CA ILE A 67 -2.62 -7.75 8.87
C ILE A 67 -3.15 -9.08 9.41
N PRO A 68 -2.37 -9.80 10.23
CA PRO A 68 -2.83 -11.10 10.72
C PRO A 68 -4.11 -10.94 11.52
N ASP A 69 -5.09 -11.77 11.20
CA ASP A 69 -6.39 -11.79 11.87
C ASP A 69 -7.14 -10.47 11.83
N GLY A 70 -6.78 -9.60 10.88
CA GLY A 70 -7.44 -8.32 10.74
C GLY A 70 -8.89 -8.45 10.29
N ASP A 71 -9.75 -7.55 10.82
CA ASP A 71 -11.18 -7.57 10.48
C ASP A 71 -11.73 -6.16 10.71
N PRO A 72 -12.13 -5.43 9.67
CA PRO A 72 -12.14 -5.85 8.25
C PRO A 72 -10.82 -5.64 7.53
N GLU A 73 -9.81 -5.04 8.18
CA GLU A 73 -8.56 -4.71 7.52
C GLU A 73 -7.72 -5.98 7.33
N ARG A 74 -7.45 -6.32 6.08
CA ARG A 74 -6.73 -7.54 5.74
C ARG A 74 -5.28 -7.29 5.36
N GLY A 75 -4.96 -6.09 4.94
CA GLY A 75 -3.58 -5.78 4.53
C GLY A 75 -3.36 -4.30 4.34
N VAL A 76 -2.10 -3.92 4.21
CA VAL A 76 -1.69 -2.53 4.02
C VAL A 76 -0.81 -2.46 2.79
N LEU A 77 -1.04 -1.44 1.97
CA LEU A 77 -0.15 -1.08 0.87
C LEU A 77 0.21 0.39 1.04
N VAL A 78 1.47 0.72 0.79
CA VAL A 78 1.90 2.11 0.81
C VAL A 78 2.52 2.44 -0.53
N PHE A 79 1.92 3.38 -1.24
CA PHE A 79 2.35 3.77 -2.58
C PHE A 79 3.05 5.12 -2.59
N ASP A 80 4.04 5.24 -3.43
CA ASP A 80 4.68 6.53 -3.72
C ASP A 80 3.86 7.25 -4.79
N LEU A 81 2.62 7.54 -4.45
CA LEU A 81 1.65 8.21 -5.31
C LEU A 81 0.86 9.17 -4.46
N THR A 82 0.34 10.21 -5.10
CA THR A 82 -0.45 11.22 -4.39
C THR A 82 -1.89 11.28 -4.89
N ASP A 83 -2.22 10.55 -5.96
CA ASP A 83 -3.55 10.60 -6.57
C ASP A 83 -4.23 9.23 -6.39
N GLU A 84 -5.41 9.25 -5.80
CA GLU A 84 -6.19 8.03 -5.58
C GLU A 84 -6.51 7.31 -6.89
N ASP A 85 -6.72 8.06 -7.97
CA ASP A 85 -7.05 7.44 -9.25
C ASP A 85 -5.88 6.65 -9.81
N ASP A 86 -4.66 7.12 -9.56
CA ASP A 86 -3.48 6.37 -9.99
C ASP A 86 -3.37 5.03 -9.26
N VAL A 87 -3.69 5.01 -7.97
CA VAL A 87 -3.71 3.76 -7.21
C VAL A 87 -4.78 2.83 -7.75
N ARG A 88 -5.99 3.36 -7.99
CA ARG A 88 -7.06 2.53 -8.52
C ARG A 88 -6.70 1.93 -9.87
N ALA A 89 -6.03 2.72 -10.71
CA ALA A 89 -5.61 2.22 -12.03
C ALA A 89 -4.63 1.06 -11.90
N LEU A 90 -3.70 1.16 -10.96
CA LEU A 90 -2.71 0.09 -10.76
C LEU A 90 -3.33 -1.18 -10.20
N LEU A 91 -4.39 -1.06 -9.42
CA LEU A 91 -5.03 -2.21 -8.78
C LEU A 91 -6.27 -2.70 -9.53
N ALA A 92 -6.60 -2.07 -10.66
CA ALA A 92 -7.86 -2.36 -11.35
C ALA A 92 -8.00 -3.81 -11.77
N ASP A 93 -6.88 -4.45 -12.13
CA ASP A 93 -6.92 -5.83 -12.58
C ASP A 93 -6.51 -6.82 -11.50
N ASP A 94 -6.37 -6.37 -10.27
CA ASP A 94 -6.03 -7.28 -9.18
C ASP A 94 -7.14 -8.31 -9.01
N ALA A 95 -6.75 -9.58 -8.89
CA ALA A 95 -7.73 -10.67 -8.86
C ALA A 95 -8.70 -10.57 -7.69
N HIS A 96 -8.20 -10.15 -6.52
CA HIS A 96 -9.07 -10.01 -5.35
C HIS A 96 -10.00 -8.81 -5.45
N MET A 97 -9.59 -7.76 -6.18
CA MET A 97 -10.46 -6.63 -6.45
C MET A 97 -11.55 -7.01 -7.43
N LEU A 98 -11.16 -7.74 -8.49
CA LEU A 98 -12.13 -8.15 -9.51
C LEU A 98 -13.17 -9.11 -8.97
N SER A 99 -12.77 -10.01 -8.08
CA SER A 99 -13.70 -10.98 -7.51
C SER A 99 -14.58 -10.39 -6.41
N GLY A 100 -14.20 -9.22 -5.88
CA GLY A 100 -14.90 -8.66 -4.74
C GLY A 100 -14.49 -9.26 -3.41
N GLN A 101 -13.47 -10.10 -3.39
CA GLN A 101 -12.93 -10.67 -2.17
C GLN A 101 -12.38 -9.58 -1.27
N LEU A 102 -11.69 -8.60 -1.88
CA LEU A 102 -11.14 -7.44 -1.18
C LEU A 102 -11.65 -6.16 -1.82
N ALA A 103 -11.60 -5.10 -1.04
CA ALA A 103 -11.82 -3.73 -1.50
C ALA A 103 -10.73 -2.87 -0.91
N ILE A 104 -10.64 -1.62 -1.33
CA ILE A 104 -9.60 -0.73 -0.81
C ILE A 104 -10.21 0.53 -0.22
N GLU A 105 -9.51 1.06 0.79
CA GLU A 105 -9.72 2.39 1.33
C GLU A 105 -8.40 3.12 1.23
N GLN A 106 -8.43 4.37 0.82
CA GLN A 106 -7.22 5.13 0.55
C GLN A 106 -7.17 6.37 1.42
N TYR A 107 -5.97 6.68 1.90
CA TYR A 107 -5.73 7.84 2.75
C TYR A 107 -4.42 8.51 2.35
N PRO A 108 -4.42 9.82 2.03
CA PRO A 108 -3.17 10.54 1.92
C PRO A 108 -2.44 10.48 3.27
N TRP A 109 -1.15 10.23 3.22
CA TRP A 109 -0.37 10.01 4.43
C TRP A 109 0.93 10.79 4.36
N LEU A 110 1.13 11.70 5.31
CA LEU A 110 2.37 12.46 5.40
C LEU A 110 3.33 11.73 6.32
N VAL A 111 4.55 11.56 5.84
CA VAL A 111 5.63 10.97 6.65
C VAL A 111 6.83 11.89 6.55
N PRO A 112 7.76 11.85 7.53
CA PRO A 112 9.01 12.60 7.37
C PRO A 112 9.69 12.19 6.07
N ALA A 113 10.19 13.19 5.34
CA ALA A 113 10.64 12.97 3.97
C ALA A 113 11.76 11.93 3.86
N ASP A 114 12.55 11.75 4.92
CA ASP A 114 13.68 10.83 4.91
C ASP A 114 13.36 9.44 5.46
N THR A 115 12.09 9.19 5.79
CA THR A 115 11.73 7.95 6.48
C THR A 115 12.18 6.70 5.72
N LEU A 116 11.95 6.70 4.40
CA LEU A 116 12.24 5.52 3.60
C LEU A 116 13.69 5.47 3.13
N GLU A 117 14.47 6.49 3.45
CA GLU A 117 15.88 6.54 3.11
C GLU A 117 16.76 5.97 4.21
N ARG A 118 16.18 5.69 5.37
CA ARG A 118 16.92 5.16 6.50
C ARG A 118 16.94 3.65 6.42
N PRO A 119 18.09 3.02 6.61
CA PRO A 119 18.10 1.57 6.68
C PRO A 119 17.40 1.12 7.94
N LEU A 120 16.80 -0.04 7.89
CA LEU A 120 16.31 -0.68 9.10
C LEU A 120 17.48 -0.96 10.01
N LEU A 121 17.24 -0.88 11.30
CA LEU A 121 18.27 -1.25 12.25
C LEU A 121 18.69 -2.67 11.96
N SER A 122 19.99 -2.85 11.91
CA SER A 122 20.53 -4.14 11.68
C SER A 122 20.55 -4.90 12.96
N VAL A 123 19.44 -4.91 13.57
CA VAL A 123 19.33 -5.74 14.73
C VAL A 123 19.63 -7.10 14.25
N ASP A 124 20.46 -7.70 14.89
CA ASP A 124 20.79 -8.99 14.51
C ASP A 124 19.61 -9.86 14.66
N ARG A 125 18.95 -10.00 13.56
CA ARG A 125 17.72 -10.70 13.59
C ARG A 125 17.87 -12.16 13.71
N ASP A 126 19.03 -12.58 13.47
CA ASP A 126 19.29 -13.95 13.65
C ASP A 126 19.81 -14.18 15.00
N GLY A 127 19.85 -13.10 15.52
CA GLY A 127 20.23 -13.22 16.99
C GLY A 127 19.95 -13.29 16.74
#